data_3b32a7b3dd78500368d62fc5b2823607
#
_entry.id   3b32a7b3dd78500368d62fc5b2823607
#
_cell.length_a   1.000
_cell.length_b   1.000
_cell.length_c   1.000
_cell.angle_alpha   90.00
_cell.angle_beta   90.00
_cell.angle_gamma   90.00
#
_symmetry.space_group_name_H-M   'P 1'
#
loop_
_entity.id
_entity.type
_entity.pdbx_description
1 polymer ?
#
loop_
_entity_poly.entity_id
_entity_poly.type
_entity_poly.pdbx_seq_one_letter_code
_entity_poly.pdbx_strand_id
1 'polypeptide(L)'
;MKRIAVLSDTHEDDLAIELFMSCMEGLNIQDVIHLGDYFDDARVLEERGFRLIQVPGTWDESYYRDSNIQNRKLIKVENWKIFLTHTPESHYNDLREDPKPEEVLETSQVDIMLFGHTHLAGIHRRNGTVLINPGHLNSYEGRGCPLTYAILEIDKNRLNVEIMQLPENEVRIRKTFRRGPGKGIEEV
;
A
#
# COMPACT_ATOMS: atom_id res chain seq x y z
N MET A 1 -0.31 -15.34 11.97
CA MET A 1 -0.93 -14.40 11.04
C MET A 1 -0.25 -13.06 11.23
N LYS A 2 0.29 -12.47 10.17
CA LYS A 2 0.96 -11.16 10.21
C LYS A 2 -0.05 -10.08 9.85
N ARG A 3 -0.05 -8.95 10.58
CA ARG A 3 -0.90 -7.79 10.30
C ARG A 3 -0.01 -6.64 9.84
N ILE A 4 -0.40 -6.00 8.73
CA ILE A 4 0.34 -4.89 8.12
C ILE A 4 -0.68 -3.81 7.76
N ALA A 5 -0.42 -2.57 8.15
CA ALA A 5 -1.19 -1.43 7.69
C ALA A 5 -0.54 -0.84 6.43
N VAL A 6 -1.35 -0.35 5.51
CA VAL A 6 -0.90 0.26 4.26
C VAL A 6 -1.57 1.62 4.10
N LEU A 7 -0.77 2.65 3.91
CA LEU A 7 -1.24 4.02 3.62
C LEU A 7 -0.52 4.58 2.40
N SER A 8 -1.04 5.65 1.84
CA SER A 8 -0.51 6.36 0.67
C SER A 8 -1.01 7.79 0.61
N ASP A 9 -0.34 8.62 -0.16
CA ASP A 9 -0.85 9.93 -0.57
C ASP A 9 -1.22 10.81 0.64
N THR A 10 -0.25 11.02 1.53
CA THR A 10 -0.41 11.77 2.80
C THR A 10 -0.40 13.28 2.62
N HIS A 11 0.37 13.79 1.64
CA HIS A 11 0.40 15.19 1.23
C HIS A 11 0.51 16.19 2.39
N GLU A 12 1.44 15.95 3.32
CA GLU A 12 1.72 16.81 4.49
C GLU A 12 0.51 16.97 5.44
N ASP A 13 -0.41 15.99 5.45
CA ASP A 13 -1.54 16.00 6.38
C ASP A 13 -1.16 15.34 7.71
N ASP A 14 -0.45 16.09 8.55
CA ASP A 14 -0.01 15.62 9.86
C ASP A 14 -1.16 15.12 10.74
N LEU A 15 -2.34 15.77 10.65
CA LEU A 15 -3.48 15.39 11.44
C LEU A 15 -4.04 14.02 11.02
N ALA A 16 -4.13 13.76 9.72
CA ALA A 16 -4.57 12.47 9.21
C ALA A 16 -3.57 11.36 9.58
N ILE A 17 -2.28 11.66 9.55
CA ILE A 17 -1.22 10.72 9.96
C ILE A 17 -1.31 10.42 11.47
N GLU A 18 -1.53 11.42 12.32
CA GLU A 18 -1.73 11.22 13.77
C GLU A 18 -2.97 10.36 14.07
N LEU A 19 -4.08 10.59 13.37
CA LEU A 19 -5.27 9.76 13.50
C LEU A 19 -4.98 8.30 13.09
N PHE A 20 -4.29 8.11 11.98
CA PHE A 20 -3.86 6.78 11.54
C PHE A 20 -2.98 6.09 12.59
N MET A 21 -1.95 6.77 13.12
CA MET A 21 -1.06 6.20 14.14
C MET A 21 -1.83 5.78 15.39
N SER A 22 -2.76 6.63 15.85
CA SER A 22 -3.61 6.32 17.01
C SER A 22 -4.46 5.07 16.79
N CYS A 23 -4.99 4.89 15.58
CA CYS A 23 -5.70 3.67 15.20
C CYS A 23 -4.78 2.44 15.23
N MET A 24 -3.56 2.56 14.69
CA MET A 24 -2.60 1.45 14.65
C MET A 24 -2.17 1.00 16.04
N GLU A 25 -1.92 1.96 16.95
CA GLU A 25 -1.62 1.69 18.35
C GLU A 25 -2.79 0.95 19.03
N GLY A 26 -4.03 1.43 18.85
CA GLY A 26 -5.22 0.78 19.39
C GLY A 26 -5.46 -0.63 18.86
N LEU A 27 -5.08 -0.89 17.62
CA LEU A 27 -5.14 -2.21 16.98
C LEU A 27 -3.92 -3.09 17.23
N ASN A 28 -2.88 -2.57 17.88
CA ASN A 28 -1.58 -3.22 18.10
C ASN A 28 -0.93 -3.68 16.78
N ILE A 29 -0.95 -2.82 15.76
CA ILE A 29 -0.29 -3.04 14.47
C ILE A 29 0.97 -2.19 14.44
N GLN A 30 2.12 -2.81 14.20
CA GLN A 30 3.42 -2.14 14.17
C GLN A 30 4.08 -2.14 12.78
N ASP A 31 3.68 -3.04 11.89
CA ASP A 31 4.21 -3.09 10.52
C ASP A 31 3.38 -2.16 9.63
N VAL A 32 4.05 -1.20 8.99
CA VAL A 32 3.42 -0.19 8.14
C VAL A 32 4.10 -0.13 6.79
N ILE A 33 3.32 -0.01 5.74
CA ILE A 33 3.79 0.26 4.37
C ILE A 33 3.24 1.62 3.93
N HIS A 34 4.14 2.53 3.51
CA HIS A 34 3.78 3.80 2.88
C HIS A 34 4.10 3.75 1.39
N LEU A 35 3.11 4.05 0.55
CA LEU A 35 3.19 3.88 -0.90
C LEU A 35 3.51 5.17 -1.66
N GLY A 36 4.02 6.18 -0.97
CA GLY A 36 4.48 7.41 -1.60
C GLY A 36 3.49 8.56 -1.60
N ASP A 37 3.89 9.56 -2.27
CA ASP A 37 3.57 10.96 -2.22
C ASP A 37 3.81 11.55 -0.83
N TYR A 38 4.86 12.39 -0.79
CA TYR A 38 5.51 12.97 0.39
C TYR A 38 6.22 11.93 1.25
N PHE A 39 7.36 11.48 0.73
CA PHE A 39 8.20 10.44 1.33
C PHE A 39 8.60 10.74 2.79
N ASP A 40 8.87 12.00 3.09
CA ASP A 40 9.30 12.43 4.43
C ASP A 40 8.16 12.42 5.46
N ASP A 41 6.90 12.45 5.04
CA ASP A 41 5.75 12.38 5.95
C ASP A 41 5.76 11.08 6.79
N ALA A 42 6.28 10.02 6.21
CA ALA A 42 6.35 8.73 6.88
C ALA A 42 7.42 8.66 7.99
N ARG A 43 8.30 9.67 8.11
CA ARG A 43 9.35 9.71 9.15
C ARG A 43 8.77 9.68 10.57
N VAL A 44 7.67 10.37 10.79
CA VAL A 44 7.00 10.39 12.10
C VAL A 44 6.53 9.00 12.54
N LEU A 45 6.22 8.10 11.60
CA LEU A 45 5.89 6.70 11.90
C LEU A 45 7.09 5.96 12.49
N GLU A 46 8.29 6.15 11.93
CA GLU A 46 9.52 5.54 12.48
C GLU A 46 9.86 6.11 13.85
N GLU A 47 9.73 7.44 14.03
CA GLU A 47 9.94 8.11 15.31
C GLU A 47 8.98 7.63 16.39
N ARG A 48 7.76 7.24 16.02
CA ARG A 48 6.76 6.65 16.91
C ARG A 48 6.98 5.15 17.17
N GLY A 49 7.96 4.51 16.48
CA GLY A 49 8.36 3.12 16.68
C GLY A 49 7.68 2.10 15.76
N PHE A 50 7.00 2.54 14.72
CA PHE A 50 6.49 1.63 13.68
C PHE A 50 7.64 1.08 12.81
N ARG A 51 7.48 -0.14 12.34
CA ARG A 51 8.39 -0.76 11.36
C ARG A 51 7.92 -0.40 9.96
N LEU A 52 8.59 0.57 9.34
CA LEU A 52 8.20 1.16 8.07
C LEU A 52 8.88 0.49 6.88
N ILE A 53 8.12 0.24 5.84
CA ILE A 53 8.59 -0.01 4.47
C ILE A 53 7.94 1.05 3.59
N GLN A 54 8.73 1.78 2.80
CA GLN A 54 8.18 2.83 1.96
C GLN A 54 8.78 2.83 0.55
N VAL A 55 8.04 3.38 -0.39
CA VAL A 55 8.46 3.75 -1.75
C VAL A 55 8.12 5.22 -1.98
N PRO A 56 8.90 5.95 -2.78
CA PRO A 56 8.58 7.34 -3.11
C PRO A 56 7.40 7.43 -4.08
N GLY A 57 6.78 8.59 -4.12
CA GLY A 57 5.69 8.92 -5.03
C GLY A 57 6.10 9.95 -6.09
N THR A 58 5.14 10.36 -6.91
CA THR A 58 5.41 11.28 -8.03
C THR A 58 5.81 12.68 -7.59
N TRP A 59 5.41 13.10 -6.39
CA TRP A 59 5.80 14.38 -5.78
C TRP A 59 7.15 14.34 -5.09
N ASP A 60 7.73 13.15 -4.94
CA ASP A 60 9.01 12.91 -4.28
C ASP A 60 10.16 12.81 -5.30
N GLU A 61 10.21 13.65 -6.30
CA GLU A 61 11.12 13.52 -7.45
C GLU A 61 12.60 13.38 -7.04
N SER A 62 13.04 14.05 -5.97
CA SER A 62 14.39 13.94 -5.44
C SER A 62 14.72 12.53 -4.97
N TYR A 63 13.80 11.91 -4.22
CA TYR A 63 13.94 10.53 -3.73
C TYR A 63 13.76 9.51 -4.84
N TYR A 64 12.88 9.78 -5.78
CA TYR A 64 12.65 8.90 -6.94
C TYR A 64 13.93 8.71 -7.77
N ARG A 65 14.80 9.72 -7.79
CA ARG A 65 16.09 9.71 -8.50
C ARG A 65 17.29 9.39 -7.61
N ASP A 66 17.08 9.16 -6.31
CA ASP A 66 18.17 8.75 -5.41
C ASP A 66 18.44 7.26 -5.58
N SER A 67 19.65 6.93 -6.04
CA SER A 67 20.07 5.55 -6.26
C SER A 67 20.13 4.68 -5.00
N ASN A 68 20.06 5.28 -3.80
CA ASN A 68 19.97 4.56 -2.54
C ASN A 68 18.52 4.17 -2.18
N ILE A 69 17.53 4.72 -2.89
CA ILE A 69 16.12 4.49 -2.65
C ILE A 69 15.56 3.63 -3.80
N GLN A 70 14.90 2.55 -3.44
CA GLN A 70 14.18 1.74 -4.42
C GLN A 70 12.82 2.38 -4.69
N ASN A 71 12.61 2.84 -5.92
CA ASN A 71 11.35 3.44 -6.36
C ASN A 71 10.20 2.44 -6.34
N ARG A 72 10.52 1.16 -6.54
CA ARG A 72 9.58 0.05 -6.45
C ARG A 72 10.24 -1.10 -5.72
N LYS A 73 9.49 -1.83 -4.90
CA LYS A 73 10.03 -2.90 -4.07
C LYS A 73 9.27 -4.21 -4.28
N LEU A 74 10.00 -5.30 -4.34
CA LEU A 74 9.44 -6.63 -4.23
C LEU A 74 9.77 -7.18 -2.83
N ILE A 75 8.74 -7.42 -2.03
CA ILE A 75 8.89 -8.00 -0.70
C ILE A 75 8.19 -9.36 -0.62
N LYS A 76 8.55 -10.14 0.38
CA LYS A 76 7.88 -11.40 0.68
C LYS A 76 7.37 -11.39 2.11
N VAL A 77 6.08 -11.67 2.27
CA VAL A 77 5.45 -11.86 3.57
C VAL A 77 4.82 -13.26 3.57
N GLU A 78 5.29 -14.11 4.47
CA GLU A 78 4.94 -15.53 4.45
C GLU A 78 5.21 -16.16 3.06
N ASN A 79 4.19 -16.69 2.40
CA ASN A 79 4.28 -17.24 1.05
C ASN A 79 3.90 -16.25 -0.04
N TRP A 80 3.54 -14.99 0.31
CA TRP A 80 3.04 -14.00 -0.63
C TRP A 80 4.15 -13.10 -1.14
N LYS A 81 4.25 -12.96 -2.46
CA LYS A 81 5.10 -11.98 -3.12
C LYS A 81 4.30 -10.71 -3.31
N ILE A 82 4.78 -9.61 -2.76
CA ILE A 82 4.09 -8.32 -2.76
C ILE A 82 4.94 -7.31 -3.50
N PHE A 83 4.39 -6.71 -4.52
CA PHE A 83 5.00 -5.61 -5.26
C PHE A 83 4.47 -4.28 -4.73
N LEU A 84 5.38 -3.41 -4.33
CA LEU A 84 5.09 -2.06 -3.84
C LEU A 84 5.46 -1.06 -4.93
N THR A 85 4.54 -0.21 -5.27
CA THR A 85 4.72 0.87 -6.24
C THR A 85 3.82 2.03 -5.87
N HIS A 86 4.21 3.27 -6.18
CA HIS A 86 3.28 4.38 -6.02
C HIS A 86 2.25 4.38 -7.16
N THR A 87 2.70 4.31 -8.41
CA THR A 87 1.82 4.34 -9.58
C THR A 87 1.41 2.94 -10.05
N PRO A 88 0.16 2.70 -10.49
CA PRO A 88 -0.28 1.40 -11.00
C PRO A 88 0.27 1.06 -12.39
N GLU A 89 0.80 2.05 -13.10
CA GLU A 89 1.38 1.95 -14.44
C GLU A 89 2.70 2.73 -14.48
N SER A 90 3.48 2.58 -15.55
CA SER A 90 4.71 3.33 -15.77
C SER A 90 4.46 4.83 -15.77
N HIS A 91 5.37 5.59 -15.19
CA HIS A 91 5.29 7.03 -15.05
C HIS A 91 6.52 7.73 -15.65
N TYR A 92 6.39 9.00 -16.02
CA TYR A 92 7.51 9.74 -16.63
C TYR A 92 8.73 9.93 -15.71
N ASN A 93 8.53 9.80 -14.39
CA ASN A 93 9.61 9.83 -13.40
C ASN A 93 10.37 8.50 -13.29
N ASP A 94 9.85 7.42 -13.89
CA ASP A 94 10.48 6.10 -13.80
C ASP A 94 11.92 6.14 -14.33
N LEU A 95 12.81 5.50 -13.60
CA LEU A 95 14.14 5.23 -14.10
C LEU A 95 14.09 4.07 -15.09
N ARG A 96 15.06 4.01 -15.98
CA ARG A 96 15.09 2.99 -17.03
C ARG A 96 15.13 1.55 -16.49
N GLU A 97 15.73 1.39 -15.32
CA GLU A 97 15.88 0.11 -14.60
C GLU A 97 14.71 -0.23 -13.69
N ASP A 98 13.79 0.70 -13.46
CA ASP A 98 12.63 0.43 -12.60
C ASP A 98 11.74 -0.67 -13.20
N PRO A 99 11.28 -1.64 -12.40
CA PRO A 99 10.31 -2.62 -12.86
C PRO A 99 9.02 -1.93 -13.29
N LYS A 100 8.52 -2.25 -14.45
CA LYS A 100 7.26 -1.68 -14.96
C LYS A 100 6.06 -2.40 -14.37
N PRO A 101 5.14 -1.71 -13.68
CA PRO A 101 3.98 -2.33 -13.02
C PRO A 101 3.12 -3.16 -13.97
N GLU A 102 2.89 -2.67 -15.19
CA GLU A 102 2.13 -3.37 -16.22
C GLU A 102 2.79 -4.69 -16.63
N GLU A 103 4.12 -4.75 -16.79
CA GLU A 103 4.84 -5.98 -17.13
C GLU A 103 4.82 -6.98 -15.96
N VAL A 104 4.91 -6.48 -14.71
CA VAL A 104 4.80 -7.31 -13.51
C VAL A 104 3.42 -7.97 -13.43
N LEU A 105 2.35 -7.24 -13.77
CA LEU A 105 0.98 -7.77 -13.79
C LEU A 105 0.75 -8.75 -14.94
N GLU A 106 1.27 -8.48 -16.13
CA GLU A 106 1.12 -9.36 -17.29
C GLU A 106 1.81 -10.71 -17.09
N THR A 107 2.96 -10.70 -16.45
CA THR A 107 3.75 -11.91 -16.21
C THR A 107 3.34 -12.67 -14.96
N SER A 108 2.37 -12.15 -14.17
CA SER A 108 1.88 -12.77 -12.93
C SER A 108 2.99 -13.17 -11.96
N GLN A 109 4.05 -12.35 -11.88
CA GLN A 109 5.23 -12.64 -11.06
C GLN A 109 4.98 -12.41 -9.57
N VAL A 110 3.90 -11.71 -9.22
CA VAL A 110 3.56 -11.33 -7.86
C VAL A 110 2.13 -11.75 -7.51
N ASP A 111 1.89 -11.94 -6.23
CA ASP A 111 0.59 -12.34 -5.70
C ASP A 111 -0.27 -11.11 -5.36
N ILE A 112 0.39 -10.06 -4.88
CA ILE A 112 -0.25 -8.82 -4.45
C ILE A 112 0.52 -7.64 -5.06
N MET A 113 -0.21 -6.64 -5.54
CA MET A 113 0.33 -5.34 -5.91
C MET A 113 -0.34 -4.28 -5.05
N LEU A 114 0.47 -3.54 -4.29
CA LEU A 114 0.04 -2.39 -3.51
C LEU A 114 0.44 -1.13 -4.25
N PHE A 115 -0.51 -0.22 -4.47
CA PHE A 115 -0.29 1.05 -5.17
C PHE A 115 -1.15 2.18 -4.61
N GLY A 116 -0.75 3.43 -4.83
CA GLY A 116 -1.44 4.66 -4.43
C GLY A 116 -1.87 5.52 -5.62
N HIS A 117 -1.44 6.78 -5.62
CA HIS A 117 -1.53 7.76 -6.71
C HIS A 117 -2.93 8.18 -7.14
N THR A 118 -3.85 7.25 -7.30
CA THR A 118 -5.20 7.55 -7.80
C THR A 118 -6.13 8.13 -6.74
N HIS A 119 -5.77 8.01 -5.46
CA HIS A 119 -6.57 8.35 -4.27
C HIS A 119 -7.89 7.54 -4.17
N LEU A 120 -8.09 6.56 -5.01
CA LEU A 120 -9.30 5.74 -5.07
C LEU A 120 -9.08 4.40 -4.38
N ALA A 121 -9.59 4.29 -3.16
CA ALA A 121 -9.50 3.04 -2.40
C ALA A 121 -10.18 1.88 -3.12
N GLY A 122 -9.54 0.73 -3.18
CA GLY A 122 -10.12 -0.41 -3.85
C GLY A 122 -9.33 -1.71 -3.72
N ILE A 123 -10.05 -2.81 -3.88
CA ILE A 123 -9.48 -4.16 -3.90
C ILE A 123 -9.99 -4.87 -5.16
N HIS A 124 -9.09 -5.17 -6.07
CA HIS A 124 -9.41 -5.78 -7.37
C HIS A 124 -8.54 -7.03 -7.60
N ARG A 125 -8.87 -7.80 -8.62
CA ARG A 125 -8.04 -8.90 -9.08
C ARG A 125 -7.85 -8.83 -10.59
N ARG A 126 -6.61 -8.94 -11.04
CA ARG A 126 -6.26 -8.97 -12.47
C ARG A 126 -5.13 -9.98 -12.69
N ASN A 127 -5.26 -10.84 -13.69
CA ASN A 127 -4.23 -11.83 -14.08
C ASN A 127 -3.70 -12.67 -12.91
N GLY A 128 -4.57 -13.03 -11.94
CA GLY A 128 -4.15 -13.80 -10.77
C GLY A 128 -3.51 -13.00 -9.64
N THR A 129 -3.24 -11.72 -9.84
CA THR A 129 -2.71 -10.79 -8.83
C THR A 129 -3.83 -10.02 -8.14
N VAL A 130 -3.75 -9.87 -6.81
CA VAL A 130 -4.63 -9.00 -6.03
C VAL A 130 -4.05 -7.58 -6.04
N LEU A 131 -4.82 -6.63 -6.54
CA LEU A 131 -4.47 -5.21 -6.61
C LEU A 131 -5.17 -4.48 -5.46
N ILE A 132 -4.40 -3.75 -4.66
CA ILE A 132 -4.92 -3.03 -3.50
C ILE A 132 -4.43 -1.60 -3.54
N ASN A 133 -5.39 -0.67 -3.54
CA ASN A 133 -5.12 0.74 -3.30
C ASN A 133 -5.75 1.12 -1.95
N PRO A 134 -4.97 1.62 -0.98
CA PRO A 134 -5.50 1.99 0.34
C PRO A 134 -6.36 3.26 0.29
N GLY A 135 -6.34 4.02 -0.81
CA GLY A 135 -6.87 5.37 -0.90
C GLY A 135 -5.81 6.41 -0.53
N HIS A 136 -6.19 7.46 0.16
CA HIS A 136 -5.31 8.56 0.56
C HIS A 136 -5.56 8.98 2.01
N LEU A 137 -4.57 9.67 2.59
CA LEU A 137 -4.66 10.33 3.89
C LEU A 137 -4.48 11.85 3.77
N ASN A 138 -5.14 12.46 2.78
CA ASN A 138 -5.10 13.90 2.52
C ASN A 138 -6.50 14.51 2.71
N SER A 139 -6.76 15.17 3.85
CA SER A 139 -8.05 15.81 4.16
C SER A 139 -8.33 17.04 3.29
N TYR A 140 -7.32 17.58 2.62
CA TYR A 140 -7.44 18.73 1.71
C TYR A 140 -7.82 18.31 0.29
N GLU A 141 -7.97 17.00 0.03
CA GLU A 141 -8.42 16.46 -1.24
C GLU A 141 -9.82 16.96 -1.61
N GLY A 142 -9.90 17.76 -2.65
CA GLY A 142 -11.15 18.44 -3.04
C GLY A 142 -12.19 17.55 -3.74
N ARG A 143 -11.88 16.27 -4.01
CA ARG A 143 -12.77 15.33 -4.75
C ARG A 143 -13.81 14.65 -3.89
N GLY A 144 -13.81 14.89 -2.57
CA GLY A 144 -14.76 14.31 -1.63
C GLY A 144 -14.57 12.82 -1.35
N CYS A 145 -13.40 12.27 -1.67
CA CYS A 145 -13.04 10.93 -1.26
C CYS A 145 -12.72 10.92 0.24
N PRO A 146 -13.16 9.91 1.00
CA PRO A 146 -12.84 9.83 2.42
C PRO A 146 -11.39 9.43 2.65
N LEU A 147 -10.83 9.81 3.80
CA LEU A 147 -9.54 9.33 4.26
C LEU A 147 -9.60 7.82 4.50
N THR A 148 -8.73 7.08 3.83
CA THR A 148 -8.72 5.62 3.95
C THR A 148 -7.32 5.05 4.00
N TYR A 149 -7.21 3.87 4.62
CA TYR A 149 -6.01 3.05 4.64
C TYR A 149 -6.40 1.57 4.57
N ALA A 150 -5.46 0.69 4.32
CA ALA A 150 -5.73 -0.74 4.27
C ALA A 150 -5.10 -1.48 5.45
N ILE A 151 -5.73 -2.57 5.90
CA ILE A 151 -5.16 -3.57 6.79
C ILE A 151 -5.08 -4.89 6.03
N LEU A 152 -3.89 -5.46 6.00
CA LEU A 152 -3.64 -6.80 5.48
C LEU A 152 -3.42 -7.75 6.65
N GLU A 153 -4.20 -8.83 6.71
CA GLU A 153 -3.96 -9.96 7.60
C GLU A 153 -3.52 -11.16 6.76
N ILE A 154 -2.26 -11.55 6.92
CA ILE A 154 -1.60 -12.51 6.04
C ILE A 154 -1.14 -13.72 6.83
N ASP A 155 -1.50 -14.90 6.36
CA ASP A 155 -0.85 -16.15 6.71
C ASP A 155 -0.34 -16.89 5.47
N LYS A 156 0.15 -18.12 5.61
CA LYS A 156 0.77 -18.88 4.51
C LYS A 156 -0.15 -19.04 3.27
N ASN A 157 -1.47 -19.14 3.49
CA ASN A 157 -2.43 -19.49 2.44
C ASN A 157 -3.62 -18.54 2.35
N ARG A 158 -3.75 -17.60 3.27
CA ARG A 158 -4.89 -16.67 3.35
C ARG A 158 -4.43 -15.23 3.47
N LEU A 159 -5.13 -14.37 2.76
CA LEU A 159 -5.03 -12.93 2.80
C LEU A 159 -6.42 -12.35 3.07
N ASN A 160 -6.60 -11.68 4.21
CA ASN A 160 -7.75 -10.81 4.43
C ASN A 160 -7.30 -9.37 4.18
N VAL A 161 -8.10 -8.62 3.47
CA VAL A 161 -7.87 -7.19 3.18
C VAL A 161 -9.08 -6.41 3.63
N GLU A 162 -8.83 -5.37 4.41
CA GLU A 162 -9.85 -4.40 4.82
C GLU A 162 -9.40 -3.00 4.41
N ILE A 163 -10.26 -2.26 3.73
CA ILE A 163 -10.11 -0.81 3.58
C ILE A 163 -10.88 -0.15 4.71
N MET A 164 -10.16 0.61 5.50
CA MET A 164 -10.67 1.32 6.68
C MET A 164 -10.88 2.79 6.36
N GLN A 165 -11.89 3.39 6.92
CA GLN A 165 -12.14 4.84 6.81
C GLN A 165 -11.84 5.55 8.12
N LEU A 166 -11.17 6.69 8.05
CA LEU A 166 -10.98 7.63 9.14
C LEU A 166 -12.04 8.74 9.11
N PRO A 167 -12.36 9.36 10.24
CA PRO A 167 -11.83 9.10 11.59
C PRO A 167 -12.52 7.95 12.34
N GLU A 168 -13.65 7.45 11.85
CA GLU A 168 -14.50 6.47 12.53
C GLU A 168 -13.83 5.11 12.71
N ASN A 169 -12.78 4.85 11.92
CA ASN A 169 -12.08 3.57 11.87
C ASN A 169 -13.01 2.40 11.50
N GLU A 170 -13.87 2.65 10.52
CA GLU A 170 -14.88 1.69 10.05
C GLU A 170 -14.41 0.97 8.79
N VAL A 171 -14.83 -0.30 8.67
CA VAL A 171 -14.55 -1.10 7.47
C VAL A 171 -15.46 -0.66 6.33
N ARG A 172 -14.87 -0.17 5.22
CA ARG A 172 -15.59 0.16 3.98
C ARG A 172 -15.66 -1.00 3.00
N ILE A 173 -14.53 -1.68 2.82
CA ILE A 173 -14.40 -2.80 1.88
C ILE A 173 -13.67 -3.92 2.61
N ARG A 174 -14.18 -5.14 2.48
CA ARG A 174 -13.50 -6.35 2.98
C ARG A 174 -13.51 -7.41 1.89
N LYS A 175 -12.34 -8.01 1.67
CA LYS A 175 -12.19 -9.17 0.78
C LYS A 175 -11.23 -10.17 1.39
N THR A 176 -11.49 -11.43 1.11
CA THR A 176 -10.63 -12.56 1.52
C THR A 176 -10.17 -13.31 0.29
N PHE A 177 -8.90 -13.67 0.28
CA PHE A 177 -8.29 -14.45 -0.79
C PHE A 177 -7.60 -15.69 -0.21
N ARG A 178 -7.59 -16.76 -0.96
CA ARG A 178 -6.86 -17.99 -0.64
C ARG A 178 -5.99 -18.43 -1.81
N ARG A 179 -4.88 -19.08 -1.47
CA ARG A 179 -4.10 -19.82 -2.46
C ARG A 179 -4.81 -21.12 -2.78
N GLY A 180 -5.24 -21.27 -4.03
CA GLY A 180 -5.79 -22.51 -4.55
C GLY A 180 -4.72 -23.60 -4.76
N PRO A 181 -5.13 -24.86 -4.95
CA PRO A 181 -4.23 -26.00 -5.12
C PRO A 181 -3.32 -25.93 -6.36
N GLY A 182 -3.60 -25.05 -7.33
CA GLY A 182 -2.85 -24.86 -8.58
C GLY A 182 -1.99 -23.59 -8.64
N LYS A 183 -1.59 -22.98 -7.52
CA LYS A 183 -0.91 -21.70 -7.40
C LYS A 183 -1.76 -20.46 -7.76
N GLY A 184 -3.01 -20.62 -8.13
CA GLY A 184 -3.93 -19.49 -8.32
C GLY A 184 -4.37 -18.88 -6.99
N ILE A 185 -4.75 -17.58 -7.04
CA ILE A 185 -5.36 -16.90 -5.91
C ILE A 185 -6.85 -16.76 -6.21
N GLU A 186 -7.69 -17.17 -5.27
CA GLU A 186 -9.15 -17.15 -5.37
C GLU A 186 -9.75 -16.24 -4.30
N GLU A 187 -10.76 -15.45 -4.67
CA GLU A 187 -11.58 -14.69 -3.72
C GLU A 187 -12.60 -15.65 -3.08
N VAL A 188 -12.77 -15.59 -1.77
CA VAL A 188 -13.62 -16.50 -0.97
C VAL A 188 -14.52 -15.75 -0.01
#